data_fc9d46b583af7b0385b5620f86638df6
#
_entry.id   fc9d46b583af7b0385b5620f86638df6
#
_cell.length_a   1.000
_cell.length_b   1.000
_cell.length_c   1.000
_cell.angle_alpha   90.00
_cell.angle_beta   90.00
_cell.angle_gamma   90.00
#
_symmetry.space_group_name_H-M   'P 1'
#
loop_
_entity.id
_entity.type
_entity.pdbx_description
1 polymer ?
#
loop_
_entity_poly.entity_id
_entity_poly.type
_entity_poly.pdbx_seq_one_letter_code
_entity_poly.pdbx_strand_id
1 'polypeptide(L)'
;MKSLGICLGASTVSMVQAAQENTSGTERPRVIDFSRHPHDGNPKKTLLSVLNSLDLTSFDRIAATGRKFRKFINLSSISEPESVEHAYGYVKRQGISCPAIVSAGGETFMVYVLD
;
A
#
# COMPACT_ATOMS: atom_id res chain seq x y z
N MET A 1 -2.95 10.07 13.64
CA MET A 1 -3.32 8.69 13.22
C MET A 1 -2.20 8.10 12.40
N LYS A 2 -1.82 6.89 12.71
CA LYS A 2 -0.75 6.17 12.03
C LYS A 2 -1.33 4.95 11.30
N SER A 3 -0.97 4.79 10.05
CA SER A 3 -1.53 3.73 9.18
C SER A 3 -0.42 2.91 8.54
N LEU A 4 -0.71 1.64 8.31
CA LEU A 4 0.16 0.71 7.58
C LEU A 4 -0.58 0.20 6.35
N GLY A 5 0.03 0.38 5.20
CA GLY A 5 -0.44 -0.21 3.94
C GLY A 5 0.48 -1.34 3.51
N ILE A 6 -0.10 -2.45 3.09
CA ILE A 6 0.62 -3.63 2.64
C ILE A 6 0.18 -3.97 1.23
N CYS A 7 1.14 -4.14 0.33
CA CYS A 7 0.88 -4.64 -1.02
C CYS A 7 1.56 -5.99 -1.22
N LEU A 8 0.75 -7.02 -1.47
CA LEU A 8 1.24 -8.37 -1.76
C LEU A 8 1.30 -8.55 -3.28
N GLY A 9 2.47 -8.33 -3.83
CA GLY A 9 2.70 -8.45 -5.26
C GLY A 9 3.14 -9.85 -5.67
N ALA A 10 3.34 -10.03 -6.97
CA ALA A 10 3.76 -11.31 -7.53
C ALA A 10 5.20 -11.70 -7.12
N SER A 11 6.05 -10.74 -6.84
CA SER A 11 7.46 -10.97 -6.47
C SER A 11 7.90 -10.30 -5.19
N THR A 12 7.17 -9.31 -4.70
CA THR A 12 7.55 -8.52 -3.52
C THR A 12 6.38 -8.29 -2.57
N VAL A 13 6.72 -8.14 -1.30
CA VAL A 13 5.82 -7.57 -0.28
C VAL A 13 6.30 -6.15 -0.02
N SER A 14 5.44 -5.17 -0.27
CA SER A 14 5.74 -3.76 -0.04
C SER A 14 4.93 -3.24 1.12
N MET A 15 5.52 -2.37 1.93
CA MET A 15 4.85 -1.75 3.06
C MET A 15 5.10 -0.26 3.07
N VAL A 16 4.06 0.50 3.43
CA VAL A 16 4.13 1.95 3.58
C VAL A 16 3.52 2.31 4.92
N GLN A 17 4.23 3.12 5.68
CA GLN A 17 3.72 3.72 6.89
C GLN A 17 3.38 5.18 6.62
N ALA A 18 2.21 5.60 7.02
CA ALA A 18 1.76 6.97 6.85
C ALA A 18 1.23 7.51 8.18
N ALA A 19 1.39 8.80 8.39
CA ALA A 19 0.89 9.48 9.57
C ALA A 19 0.07 10.70 9.18
N GLN A 20 -0.97 10.95 9.96
CA GLN A 20 -1.80 12.14 9.86
C GLN A 20 -2.04 12.64 11.28
N GLU A 21 -1.48 13.81 11.60
CA GLU A 21 -1.47 14.33 12.97
C GLU A 21 -2.84 14.85 13.40
N ASN A 22 -3.63 15.34 12.46
CA ASN A 22 -4.91 15.95 12.75
C ASN A 22 -6.06 15.09 12.26
N THR A 23 -6.98 14.74 13.14
CA THR A 23 -8.16 13.95 12.81
C THR A 23 -9.28 14.76 12.18
N SER A 24 -9.14 16.09 12.08
CA SER A 24 -10.16 16.97 11.49
C SER A 24 -10.27 16.87 9.97
N GLY A 25 -9.41 16.09 9.31
CA GLY A 25 -9.44 15.92 7.87
C GLY A 25 -8.79 17.02 7.06
N THR A 26 -8.27 18.06 7.72
CA THR A 26 -7.61 19.19 7.05
C THR A 26 -6.13 18.95 6.80
N GLU A 27 -5.50 18.09 7.57
CA GLU A 27 -4.11 17.74 7.35
C GLU A 27 -3.97 16.56 6.39
N ARG A 28 -2.94 16.66 5.56
CA ARG A 28 -2.63 15.62 4.59
C ARG A 28 -1.84 14.50 5.25
N PRO A 29 -2.14 13.24 4.94
CA PRO A 29 -1.29 12.15 5.40
C PRO A 29 0.11 12.30 4.82
N ARG A 30 1.10 11.88 5.60
CA ARG A 30 2.51 11.98 5.27
C ARG A 30 3.11 10.57 5.29
N VAL A 31 3.82 10.19 4.25
CA VAL A 31 4.57 8.92 4.24
C VAL A 31 5.78 9.08 5.16
N ILE A 32 5.87 8.22 6.17
CA ILE A 32 6.95 8.27 7.17
C ILE A 32 7.97 7.16 6.98
N ASP A 33 7.59 6.06 6.33
CA ASP A 33 8.50 4.96 6.03
C ASP A 33 7.96 4.11 4.89
N PHE A 34 8.88 3.45 4.20
CA PHE A 34 8.56 2.57 3.09
C PHE A 34 9.58 1.42 3.05
N SER A 35 9.10 0.21 2.81
CA SER A 35 9.97 -0.95 2.62
C SER A 35 9.44 -1.89 1.55
N ARG A 36 10.36 -2.63 0.94
CA ARG A 36 10.04 -3.62 -0.08
C ARG A 36 10.88 -4.88 0.15
N HIS A 37 10.23 -6.02 0.14
CA HIS A 37 10.86 -7.30 0.46
C HIS A 37 10.56 -8.32 -0.62
N PRO A 38 11.57 -8.85 -1.35
CA PRO A 38 11.36 -9.97 -2.26
C PRO A 38 10.86 -11.19 -1.48
N HIS A 39 9.85 -11.88 -2.00
CA HIS A 39 9.32 -13.05 -1.30
C HIS A 39 9.75 -14.39 -1.89
N ASP A 40 10.46 -14.39 -3.02
CA ASP A 40 11.05 -15.60 -3.63
C ASP A 40 10.05 -16.76 -3.75
N GLY A 41 8.81 -16.46 -4.13
CA GLY A 41 7.74 -17.44 -4.26
C GLY A 41 7.08 -17.85 -2.96
N ASN A 42 7.48 -17.29 -1.82
CA ASN A 42 6.85 -17.58 -0.53
C ASN A 42 6.38 -16.29 0.17
N PRO A 43 5.27 -15.70 -0.32
CA PRO A 43 4.77 -14.43 0.21
C PRO A 43 4.31 -14.52 1.66
N LYS A 44 3.73 -15.65 2.08
CA LYS A 44 3.26 -15.82 3.47
C LYS A 44 4.40 -15.74 4.47
N LYS A 45 5.51 -16.43 4.19
CA LYS A 45 6.69 -16.43 5.07
C LYS A 45 7.30 -15.03 5.17
N THR A 46 7.45 -14.36 4.04
CA THR A 46 8.00 -13.01 3.99
C THR A 46 7.10 -12.03 4.70
N LEU A 47 5.79 -12.08 4.46
CA LEU A 47 4.83 -11.23 5.14
C LEU A 47 4.88 -11.42 6.66
N LEU A 48 4.87 -12.67 7.12
CA LEU A 48 4.93 -12.98 8.54
C LEU A 48 6.22 -12.44 9.18
N SER A 49 7.36 -12.63 8.51
CA SER A 49 8.65 -12.13 8.98
C SER A 49 8.65 -10.60 9.13
N VAL A 50 8.12 -9.90 8.13
CA VAL A 50 8.08 -8.43 8.17
C VAL A 50 7.09 -7.95 9.22
N LEU A 51 5.92 -8.56 9.34
CA LEU A 51 4.94 -8.18 10.36
C LEU A 51 5.47 -8.41 11.78
N ASN A 52 6.22 -9.48 11.99
CA ASN A 52 6.83 -9.76 13.30
C ASN A 52 7.91 -8.74 13.67
N SER A 53 8.49 -8.03 12.69
CA SER A 53 9.48 -6.99 12.94
C SER A 53 8.86 -5.65 13.32
N LEU A 54 7.53 -5.52 13.22
CA LEU A 54 6.80 -4.29 13.49
C LEU A 54 5.99 -4.40 14.77
N ASP A 55 5.82 -3.28 15.46
CA ASP A 55 4.84 -3.17 16.53
C ASP A 55 3.48 -2.81 15.92
N LEU A 56 2.66 -3.83 15.65
CA LEU A 56 1.37 -3.65 15.01
C LEU A 56 0.38 -2.86 15.87
N THR A 57 0.59 -2.85 17.19
CA THR A 57 -0.27 -2.08 18.10
C THR A 57 -0.07 -0.57 17.97
N SER A 58 1.03 -0.15 17.34
CA SER A 58 1.31 1.27 17.10
C SER A 58 0.49 1.86 15.95
N PHE A 59 -0.20 1.03 15.16
CA PHE A 59 -1.00 1.49 14.02
C PHE A 59 -2.48 1.56 14.37
N ASP A 60 -3.11 2.65 13.97
CA ASP A 60 -4.57 2.84 14.13
C ASP A 60 -5.33 2.13 13.01
N ARG A 61 -4.73 2.02 11.84
CA ARG A 61 -5.33 1.38 10.67
C ARG A 61 -4.30 0.53 9.94
N ILE A 62 -4.73 -0.64 9.48
CA ILE A 62 -3.91 -1.52 8.64
C ILE A 62 -4.78 -1.99 7.49
N ALA A 63 -4.29 -1.85 6.27
CA ALA A 63 -4.99 -2.32 5.08
C ALA A 63 -4.03 -3.02 4.13
N ALA A 64 -4.56 -3.96 3.37
CA ALA A 64 -3.78 -4.73 2.43
C ALA A 64 -4.41 -4.69 1.04
N THR A 65 -3.56 -4.75 0.02
CA THR A 65 -3.97 -4.92 -1.36
C THR A 65 -3.05 -5.93 -2.04
N GLY A 66 -3.40 -6.33 -3.25
CA GLY A 66 -2.66 -7.33 -4.02
C GLY A 66 -3.61 -8.35 -4.61
N ARG A 67 -3.31 -8.85 -5.81
CA ARG A 67 -4.27 -9.64 -6.56
C ARG A 67 -4.49 -11.03 -5.99
N LYS A 68 -3.42 -11.79 -5.81
CA LYS A 68 -3.52 -13.20 -5.44
C LYS A 68 -3.43 -13.44 -3.94
N PHE A 69 -2.71 -12.59 -3.24
CA PHE A 69 -2.26 -12.90 -1.88
C PHE A 69 -3.00 -12.16 -0.78
N ARG A 70 -3.80 -11.13 -1.12
CA ARG A 70 -4.53 -10.37 -0.10
C ARG A 70 -5.49 -11.22 0.73
N LYS A 71 -5.97 -12.33 0.16
CA LYS A 71 -6.86 -13.27 0.85
C LYS A 71 -6.17 -14.08 1.95
N PHE A 72 -4.84 -14.08 1.97
CA PHE A 72 -4.08 -14.79 2.99
C PHE A 72 -4.02 -14.05 4.32
N ILE A 73 -4.46 -12.80 4.33
CA ILE A 73 -4.40 -11.95 5.51
C ILE A 73 -5.80 -11.64 6.02
N ASN A 74 -5.98 -11.77 7.34
CA ASN A 74 -7.23 -11.36 7.98
C ASN A 74 -7.16 -9.88 8.36
N LEU A 75 -7.02 -9.04 7.35
CA LEU A 75 -6.97 -7.59 7.48
C LEU A 75 -7.95 -6.96 6.50
N SER A 76 -8.28 -5.70 6.73
CA SER A 76 -9.06 -4.93 5.76
C SER A 76 -8.33 -4.91 4.43
N SER A 77 -9.03 -5.21 3.35
CA SER A 77 -8.43 -5.25 2.02
C SER A 77 -9.21 -4.39 1.04
N ILE A 78 -8.48 -3.79 0.11
CA ILE A 78 -9.04 -3.02 -0.99
C ILE A 78 -8.51 -3.57 -2.31
N SER A 79 -9.25 -3.36 -3.38
CA SER A 79 -8.81 -3.79 -4.71
C SER A 79 -7.61 -2.96 -5.17
N GLU A 80 -6.83 -3.51 -6.08
CA GLU A 80 -5.69 -2.78 -6.65
C GLU A 80 -6.13 -1.48 -7.36
N PRO A 81 -7.17 -1.49 -8.23
CA PRO A 81 -7.64 -0.23 -8.82
C PRO A 81 -8.05 0.81 -7.80
N GLU A 82 -8.73 0.41 -6.73
CA GLU A 82 -9.14 1.32 -5.66
C GLU A 82 -7.93 1.91 -4.94
N SER A 83 -6.90 1.10 -4.66
CA SER A 83 -5.68 1.58 -4.03
C SER A 83 -4.92 2.56 -4.93
N VAL A 84 -4.90 2.32 -6.24
CA VAL A 84 -4.30 3.24 -7.22
C VAL A 84 -5.05 4.56 -7.25
N GLU A 85 -6.38 4.53 -7.17
CA GLU A 85 -7.20 5.75 -7.13
C GLU A 85 -6.85 6.61 -5.91
N HIS A 86 -6.73 6.00 -4.74
CA HIS A 86 -6.32 6.70 -3.53
C HIS A 86 -4.90 7.26 -3.63
N ALA A 87 -3.98 6.48 -4.19
CA ALA A 87 -2.60 6.93 -4.40
C ALA A 87 -2.54 8.11 -5.37
N TYR A 88 -3.33 8.08 -6.41
CA TYR A 88 -3.43 9.21 -7.35
C TYR A 88 -3.93 10.48 -6.65
N GLY A 89 -4.96 10.36 -5.82
CA GLY A 89 -5.46 11.48 -5.04
C GLY A 89 -4.38 12.10 -4.16
N TYR A 90 -3.56 11.26 -3.54
CA TYR A 90 -2.42 11.71 -2.74
C TYR A 90 -1.40 12.48 -3.58
N VAL A 91 -0.98 11.91 -4.71
CA VAL A 91 0.02 12.50 -5.61
C VAL A 91 -0.49 13.82 -6.17
N LYS A 92 -1.78 13.89 -6.54
CA LYS A 92 -2.40 15.11 -7.05
C LYS A 92 -2.37 16.23 -6.01
N ARG A 93 -2.60 15.90 -4.75
CA ARG A 93 -2.52 16.87 -3.65
C ARG A 93 -1.09 17.38 -3.41
N GLN A 94 -0.08 16.64 -3.86
CA GLN A 94 1.32 17.08 -3.83
C GLN A 94 1.68 18.00 -5.01
N GLY A 95 0.71 18.33 -5.85
CA GLY A 95 0.93 19.21 -7.00
C GLY A 95 1.39 18.49 -8.27
N ILE A 96 1.40 17.17 -8.26
CA ILE A 96 1.76 16.36 -9.42
C ILE A 96 0.50 16.03 -10.22
N SER A 97 0.51 16.38 -11.51
CA SER A 97 -0.58 16.05 -12.43
C SER A 97 -0.05 15.15 -13.54
N CYS A 98 -0.80 14.11 -13.84
CA CYS A 98 -0.43 13.16 -14.89
C CYS A 98 -1.69 12.65 -15.59
N PRO A 99 -1.62 12.37 -16.93
CA PRO A 99 -2.77 11.88 -17.67
C PRO A 99 -3.00 10.38 -17.49
N ALA A 100 -2.02 9.65 -17.01
CA ALA A 100 -2.11 8.21 -16.84
C ALA A 100 -1.16 7.71 -15.75
N ILE A 101 -1.50 6.57 -15.17
CA ILE A 101 -0.65 5.84 -14.23
C ILE A 101 -0.36 4.48 -14.83
N VAL A 102 0.90 4.08 -14.81
CA VAL A 102 1.31 2.73 -15.21
C VAL A 102 1.67 1.94 -13.98
N SER A 103 1.00 0.81 -13.79
CA SER A 103 1.34 -0.15 -12.76
C SER A 103 2.06 -1.32 -13.40
N ALA A 104 3.33 -1.49 -13.08
CA ALA A 104 4.16 -2.55 -13.63
C ALA A 104 4.68 -3.43 -12.51
N GLY A 105 4.30 -4.69 -12.53
CA GLY A 105 4.69 -5.66 -11.52
C GLY A 105 5.32 -6.90 -12.12
N GLY A 106 5.59 -7.90 -11.30
CA GLY A 106 6.20 -9.15 -11.72
C GLY A 106 5.33 -10.00 -12.65
N GLU A 107 4.02 -9.89 -12.57
CA GLU A 107 3.08 -10.65 -13.40
C GLU A 107 2.14 -9.78 -14.22
N THR A 108 1.94 -8.53 -13.84
CA THR A 108 0.90 -7.69 -14.44
C THR A 108 1.45 -6.34 -14.85
N PHE A 109 0.87 -5.85 -15.94
CA PHE A 109 1.13 -4.51 -16.44
C PHE A 109 -0.24 -3.87 -16.70
N MET A 110 -0.53 -2.75 -16.06
CA MET A 110 -1.80 -2.06 -16.20
C MET A 110 -1.58 -0.58 -16.40
N VAL A 111 -2.43 0.00 -17.24
CA VAL A 111 -2.44 1.44 -17.49
C VAL A 111 -3.79 1.99 -17.06
N TYR A 112 -3.76 3.01 -16.20
CA TYR A 112 -4.95 3.73 -15.77
C TYR A 112 -4.95 5.08 -16.44
N VAL A 113 -5.94 5.32 -17.31
CA VAL A 113 -6.11 6.61 -17.98
C VAL A 113 -6.97 7.49 -17.09
N LEU A 114 -6.53 8.71 -16.88
CA LEU A 114 -7.15 9.65 -15.95
C LEU A 114 -7.85 10.77 -16.73
N ASP A 115 -9.05 11.07 -16.30
CA ASP A 115 -9.85 12.16 -16.87
C ASP A 115 -9.53 13.51 -16.23
#